data_af0d0937fd03450f45c4ebbc3ebcbd15
#
_entry.id   af0d0937fd03450f45c4ebbc3ebcbd15
#
_cell.length_a   1.000
_cell.length_b   1.000
_cell.length_c   1.000
_cell.angle_alpha   90.00
_cell.angle_beta   90.00
_cell.angle_gamma   90.00
#
_symmetry.space_group_name_H-M   'P 1'
#
loop_
_entity.id
_entity.type
_entity.pdbx_description
1 polymer ?
#
loop_
_entity_poly.entity_id
_entity_poly.type
_entity_poly.pdbx_seq_one_letter_code
_entity_poly.pdbx_strand_id
1 'polypeptide(L)'
;ISSAALLNACEIQKKKLEKAKFVVNGAGAAAVACMNLYVALGAHRENFLVFDSKGLIHESRTDLDELKKGLMSHGKIVSLAEGLKDADVFIGLSKGNVLNSDMIKSMAKNPIVFAMANPDPEISWEDATGARKDVIMATGRSDYPNQVNNVLGFPYIFRGALDVRATQINEAM
;
A
#
# COMPACT_ATOMS: atom_id res chain seq x y z
N ILE A 1 -6.26 -9.61 0.24
CA ILE A 1 -6.94 -8.85 -0.82
C ILE A 1 -5.95 -7.91 -1.51
N SER A 2 -5.30 -6.98 -0.79
CA SER A 2 -4.37 -6.02 -1.40
C SER A 2 -3.20 -6.70 -2.14
N SER A 3 -2.73 -7.84 -1.65
CA SER A 3 -1.64 -8.59 -2.29
C SER A 3 -2.06 -9.18 -3.64
N ALA A 4 -3.26 -9.77 -3.71
CA ALA A 4 -3.80 -10.27 -4.97
C ALA A 4 -4.01 -9.12 -5.98
N ALA A 5 -4.57 -7.99 -5.51
CA ALA A 5 -4.73 -6.80 -6.33
C ALA A 5 -3.38 -6.26 -6.83
N LEU A 6 -2.34 -6.26 -5.97
CA LEU A 6 -1.00 -5.80 -6.32
C LEU A 6 -0.37 -6.69 -7.41
N LEU A 7 -0.46 -8.01 -7.28
CA LEU A 7 0.06 -8.93 -8.28
C LEU A 7 -0.60 -8.71 -9.64
N ASN A 8 -1.93 -8.63 -9.66
CA ASN A 8 -2.69 -8.35 -10.89
C ASN A 8 -2.34 -6.98 -11.49
N ALA A 9 -2.23 -5.95 -10.66
CA ALA A 9 -1.85 -4.62 -11.12
C ALA A 9 -0.42 -4.58 -11.68
N CYS A 10 0.53 -5.29 -11.05
CA CYS A 10 1.89 -5.43 -11.55
C CYS A 10 1.93 -6.14 -12.91
N GLU A 11 1.13 -7.20 -13.10
CA GLU A 11 1.02 -7.91 -14.37
C GLU A 11 0.50 -6.98 -15.48
N ILE A 12 -0.62 -6.27 -15.23
CA ILE A 12 -1.22 -5.33 -16.19
C ILE A 12 -0.26 -4.20 -16.54
N GLN A 13 0.41 -3.62 -15.55
CA GLN A 13 1.37 -2.52 -15.73
C GLN A 13 2.76 -2.98 -16.18
N LYS A 14 2.97 -4.29 -16.34
CA LYS A 14 4.25 -4.91 -16.70
C LYS A 14 5.39 -4.50 -15.75
N LYS A 15 5.07 -4.41 -14.46
CA LYS A 15 6.04 -4.12 -13.39
C LYS A 15 6.49 -5.41 -12.72
N LYS A 16 7.77 -5.47 -12.40
CA LYS A 16 8.35 -6.57 -11.63
C LYS A 16 8.31 -6.20 -10.14
N LEU A 17 7.67 -7.03 -9.35
CA LEU A 17 7.44 -6.77 -7.93
C LEU A 17 8.76 -6.55 -7.17
N GLU A 18 9.78 -7.32 -7.48
CA GLU A 18 11.11 -7.23 -6.87
C GLU A 18 11.85 -5.92 -7.16
N LYS A 19 11.46 -5.19 -8.22
CA LYS A 19 12.08 -3.93 -8.63
C LYS A 19 11.22 -2.71 -8.32
N ALA A 20 9.96 -2.93 -7.98
CA ALA A 20 9.02 -1.85 -7.75
C ALA A 20 9.41 -1.02 -6.52
N LYS A 21 9.31 0.30 -6.64
CA LYS A 21 9.49 1.25 -5.55
C LYS A 21 8.16 1.55 -4.91
N PHE A 22 8.07 1.34 -3.61
CA PHE A 22 6.85 1.49 -2.83
C PHE A 22 6.90 2.71 -1.93
N VAL A 23 5.80 3.45 -1.90
CA VAL A 23 5.52 4.45 -0.87
C VAL A 23 4.31 3.99 -0.08
N VAL A 24 4.48 3.79 1.21
CA VAL A 24 3.41 3.35 2.12
C VAL A 24 3.09 4.48 3.08
N ASN A 25 1.86 4.94 3.10
CA ASN A 25 1.37 5.96 4.03
C ASN A 25 0.45 5.33 5.07
N GLY A 26 0.97 5.19 6.27
CA GLY A 26 0.43 4.44 7.39
C GLY A 26 1.43 3.41 7.90
N ALA A 27 1.57 3.30 9.22
CA ALA A 27 2.52 2.40 9.87
C ALA A 27 1.87 1.61 11.02
N GLY A 28 0.57 1.39 10.92
CA GLY A 28 -0.19 0.56 11.84
C GLY A 28 -0.12 -0.93 11.46
N ALA A 29 -0.79 -1.77 12.25
CA ALA A 29 -0.80 -3.23 12.07
C ALA A 29 -1.18 -3.67 10.64
N ALA A 30 -2.17 -3.01 10.01
CA ALA A 30 -2.59 -3.32 8.65
C ALA A 30 -1.46 -3.07 7.63
N ALA A 31 -0.75 -1.95 7.76
CA ALA A 31 0.36 -1.61 6.86
C ALA A 31 1.51 -2.63 6.99
N VAL A 32 1.87 -2.97 8.24
CA VAL A 32 2.92 -3.97 8.51
C VAL A 32 2.56 -5.33 7.94
N ALA A 33 1.33 -5.79 8.17
CA ALA A 33 0.87 -7.08 7.66
C ALA A 33 0.86 -7.12 6.12
N CYS A 34 0.38 -6.05 5.46
CA CYS A 34 0.41 -5.94 4.01
C CYS A 34 1.85 -5.98 3.48
N MET A 35 2.75 -5.17 4.05
CA MET A 35 4.15 -5.12 3.62
C MET A 35 4.87 -6.46 3.80
N ASN A 36 4.67 -7.13 4.94
CA ASN A 36 5.26 -8.45 5.18
C ASN A 36 4.81 -9.45 4.11
N LEU A 37 3.52 -9.44 3.74
CA LEU A 37 3.01 -10.31 2.70
C LEU A 37 3.55 -9.91 1.31
N TYR A 38 3.72 -8.62 1.00
CA TYR A 38 4.34 -8.18 -0.25
C TYR A 38 5.80 -8.65 -0.35
N VAL A 39 6.54 -8.59 0.76
CA VAL A 39 7.93 -9.10 0.83
C VAL A 39 7.96 -10.62 0.65
N ALA A 40 7.05 -11.36 1.29
CA ALA A 40 6.93 -12.81 1.11
C ALA A 40 6.59 -13.20 -0.34
N LEU A 41 5.92 -12.31 -1.09
CA LEU A 41 5.62 -12.48 -2.52
C LEU A 41 6.76 -12.02 -3.45
N GLY A 42 7.86 -11.49 -2.91
CA GLY A 42 9.06 -11.15 -3.68
C GLY A 42 9.37 -9.65 -3.78
N ALA A 43 8.62 -8.76 -3.12
CA ALA A 43 9.04 -7.36 -3.02
C ALA A 43 10.27 -7.23 -2.11
N HIS A 44 11.21 -6.36 -2.47
CA HIS A 44 12.40 -6.14 -1.66
C HIS A 44 12.14 -5.06 -0.59
N ARG A 45 12.49 -5.36 0.66
CA ARG A 45 12.25 -4.49 1.81
C ARG A 45 12.86 -3.10 1.65
N GLU A 46 14.04 -3.01 1.09
CA GLU A 46 14.76 -1.77 0.82
C GLU A 46 14.07 -0.83 -0.17
N ASN A 47 13.11 -1.33 -0.94
CA ASN A 47 12.34 -0.55 -1.90
C ASN A 47 11.13 0.16 -1.27
N PHE A 48 10.92 0.05 0.05
CA PHE A 48 9.79 0.68 0.74
C PHE A 48 10.21 1.95 1.47
N LEU A 49 9.52 3.06 1.16
CA LEU A 49 9.49 4.26 2.00
C LEU A 49 8.18 4.27 2.79
N VAL A 50 8.26 4.25 4.11
CA VAL A 50 7.10 4.16 4.99
C VAL A 50 6.92 5.45 5.76
N PHE A 51 5.73 6.02 5.71
CA PHE A 51 5.37 7.27 6.36
C PHE A 51 4.31 7.04 7.43
N ASP A 52 4.45 7.72 8.55
CA ASP A 52 3.38 7.87 9.55
C ASP A 52 2.96 9.35 9.67
N SER A 53 2.15 9.68 10.68
CA SER A 53 1.67 11.05 10.91
C SER A 53 2.77 12.08 11.18
N LYS A 54 3.98 11.62 11.51
CA LYS A 54 5.15 12.46 11.78
C LYS A 54 6.12 12.53 10.59
N GLY A 55 5.83 11.86 9.49
CA GLY A 55 6.64 11.80 8.28
C GLY A 55 7.30 10.45 8.04
N LEU A 56 8.42 10.46 7.32
CA LEU A 56 9.17 9.24 7.00
C LEU A 56 9.61 8.52 8.29
N ILE A 57 9.39 7.21 8.33
CA ILE A 57 9.98 6.37 9.37
C ILE A 57 11.44 6.15 9.02
N HIS A 58 12.32 6.85 9.74
CA HIS A 58 13.74 6.94 9.45
C HIS A 58 14.57 6.59 10.67
N GLU A 59 15.76 6.05 10.46
CA GLU A 59 16.68 5.63 11.53
C GLU A 59 17.06 6.71 12.52
N SER A 60 17.01 7.99 12.13
CA SER A 60 17.30 9.13 13.02
C SER A 60 16.17 9.41 14.03
N ARG A 61 15.00 8.78 13.91
CA ARG A 61 13.87 9.00 14.82
C ARG A 61 14.05 8.20 16.10
N THR A 62 13.83 8.86 17.23
CA THR A 62 13.93 8.28 18.59
C THR A 62 12.60 7.85 19.19
N ASP A 63 11.49 8.17 18.50
CA ASP A 63 10.12 7.93 18.96
C ASP A 63 9.48 6.67 18.36
N LEU A 64 10.28 5.79 17.77
CA LEU A 64 9.80 4.57 17.14
C LEU A 64 9.65 3.42 18.13
N ASP A 65 8.48 2.80 18.14
CA ASP A 65 8.26 1.52 18.81
C ASP A 65 8.92 0.35 18.04
N GLU A 66 8.97 -0.83 18.63
CA GLU A 66 9.62 -2.02 18.04
C GLU A 66 9.01 -2.40 16.66
N LEU A 67 7.70 -2.20 16.49
CA LEU A 67 7.04 -2.46 15.22
C LEU A 67 7.56 -1.54 14.12
N LYS A 68 7.67 -0.25 14.42
CA LYS A 68 8.14 0.77 13.47
C LYS A 68 9.63 0.71 13.22
N LYS A 69 10.43 0.27 14.18
CA LYS A 69 11.87 0.05 13.96
C LYS A 69 12.14 -0.90 12.81
N GLY A 70 11.31 -1.94 12.64
CA GLY A 70 11.37 -2.83 11.49
C GLY A 70 11.00 -2.19 10.15
N LEU A 71 10.51 -0.94 10.15
CA LEU A 71 10.06 -0.19 8.96
C LEU A 71 11.01 0.94 8.57
N MET A 72 12.09 1.14 9.30
CA MET A 72 12.99 2.27 9.10
C MET A 72 13.61 2.28 7.71
N SER A 73 13.64 3.48 7.14
CA SER A 73 14.44 3.81 5.97
C SER A 73 15.79 4.38 6.40
N HIS A 74 16.78 4.23 5.55
CA HIS A 74 18.11 4.75 5.70
C HIS A 74 18.40 5.80 4.61
N GLY A 75 19.32 6.71 4.86
CA GLY A 75 19.75 7.70 3.87
C GLY A 75 19.03 9.04 4.00
N LYS A 76 18.59 9.64 2.89
CA LYS A 76 18.00 10.99 2.92
C LYS A 76 16.57 10.97 3.47
N ILE A 77 16.26 11.84 4.42
CA ILE A 77 14.89 12.11 4.85
C ILE A 77 14.17 12.88 3.74
N VAL A 78 13.02 12.39 3.34
CA VAL A 78 12.19 12.99 2.28
C VAL A 78 10.76 13.20 2.78
N SER A 79 10.08 14.18 2.21
CA SER A 79 8.63 14.36 2.39
C SER A 79 7.86 13.29 1.61
N LEU A 80 6.55 13.14 1.89
CA LEU A 80 5.69 12.22 1.15
C LEU A 80 5.68 12.53 -0.36
N ALA A 81 5.65 13.82 -0.72
CA ALA A 81 5.69 14.25 -2.12
C ALA A 81 7.01 13.89 -2.81
N GLU A 82 8.13 14.08 -2.12
CA GLU A 82 9.45 13.68 -2.64
C GLU A 82 9.58 12.16 -2.75
N GLY A 83 9.05 11.41 -1.76
CA GLY A 83 9.05 9.96 -1.78
C GLY A 83 8.24 9.37 -2.94
N LEU A 84 7.16 10.03 -3.34
CA LEU A 84 6.32 9.63 -4.47
C LEU A 84 6.97 9.87 -5.83
N LYS A 85 7.95 10.75 -5.92
CA LYS A 85 8.66 10.98 -7.17
C LYS A 85 9.33 9.70 -7.67
N ASP A 86 8.98 9.31 -8.90
CA ASP A 86 9.45 8.08 -9.54
C ASP A 86 9.11 6.79 -8.74
N ALA A 87 8.11 6.82 -7.85
CA ALA A 87 7.58 5.64 -7.18
C ALA A 87 6.63 4.87 -8.11
N ASP A 88 6.71 3.54 -8.07
CA ASP A 88 5.87 2.65 -8.86
C ASP A 88 4.51 2.40 -8.21
N VAL A 89 4.50 2.29 -6.88
CA VAL A 89 3.34 1.84 -6.11
C VAL A 89 3.14 2.75 -4.89
N PHE A 90 1.93 3.26 -4.73
CA PHE A 90 1.48 3.89 -3.49
C PHE A 90 0.48 2.99 -2.77
N ILE A 91 0.69 2.81 -1.46
CA ILE A 91 -0.19 2.05 -0.56
C ILE A 91 -0.65 2.98 0.57
N GLY A 92 -1.91 3.36 0.54
CA GLY A 92 -2.54 4.21 1.55
C GLY A 92 -3.30 3.39 2.58
N LEU A 93 -2.93 3.52 3.85
CA LEU A 93 -3.52 2.83 5.00
C LEU A 93 -3.58 3.76 6.22
N SER A 94 -3.86 5.03 5.99
CA SER A 94 -3.82 6.05 7.06
C SER A 94 -5.11 6.87 7.13
N LYS A 95 -5.13 8.03 6.53
CA LYS A 95 -6.25 8.97 6.53
C LYS A 95 -6.47 9.54 5.13
N GLY A 96 -7.70 9.98 4.86
CA GLY A 96 -8.06 10.56 3.59
C GLY A 96 -7.38 11.88 3.26
N ASN A 97 -7.40 12.23 1.98
CA ASN A 97 -6.99 13.54 1.44
C ASN A 97 -5.54 13.95 1.77
N VAL A 98 -4.61 13.00 1.73
CA VAL A 98 -3.16 13.26 1.94
C VAL A 98 -2.38 13.35 0.64
N LEU A 99 -2.97 12.90 -0.47
CA LEU A 99 -2.41 13.03 -1.81
C LEU A 99 -3.11 14.11 -2.63
N ASN A 100 -2.40 14.61 -3.63
CA ASN A 100 -2.97 15.50 -4.65
C ASN A 100 -2.55 15.05 -6.06
N SER A 101 -3.15 15.67 -7.06
CA SER A 101 -2.91 15.35 -8.48
C SER A 101 -1.44 15.49 -8.90
N ASP A 102 -0.71 16.46 -8.34
CA ASP A 102 0.71 16.67 -8.72
C ASP A 102 1.61 15.56 -8.15
N MET A 103 1.31 15.05 -6.97
CA MET A 103 1.97 13.86 -6.42
C MET A 103 1.76 12.64 -7.34
N ILE A 104 0.54 12.41 -7.82
CA ILE A 104 0.25 11.30 -8.76
C ILE A 104 1.00 11.49 -10.09
N LYS A 105 1.05 12.73 -10.60
CA LYS A 105 1.81 13.04 -11.84
C LYS A 105 3.31 12.77 -11.69
N SER A 106 3.87 12.94 -10.48
CA SER A 106 5.30 12.75 -10.22
C SER A 106 5.74 11.29 -10.14
N MET A 107 4.80 10.35 -9.99
CA MET A 107 5.08 8.92 -9.91
C MET A 107 5.68 8.37 -11.23
N ALA A 108 6.28 7.20 -11.16
CA ALA A 108 6.82 6.49 -12.32
C ALA A 108 5.74 6.24 -13.39
N LYS A 109 6.16 5.88 -14.60
CA LYS A 109 5.24 5.49 -15.68
C LYS A 109 4.39 4.31 -15.24
N ASN A 110 3.10 4.30 -15.62
CA ASN A 110 2.14 3.26 -15.29
C ASN A 110 2.05 3.00 -13.76
N PRO A 111 1.74 4.01 -12.93
CA PRO A 111 1.75 3.85 -11.49
C PRO A 111 0.56 3.04 -11.00
N ILE A 112 0.73 2.44 -9.82
CA ILE A 112 -0.31 1.73 -9.08
C ILE A 112 -0.60 2.50 -7.80
N VAL A 113 -1.86 2.87 -7.58
CA VAL A 113 -2.29 3.66 -6.43
C VAL A 113 -3.42 2.94 -5.69
N PHE A 114 -3.13 2.43 -4.51
CA PHE A 114 -4.11 1.83 -3.61
C PHE A 114 -4.39 2.80 -2.46
N ALA A 115 -5.44 3.60 -2.60
CA ALA A 115 -5.89 4.56 -1.60
C ALA A 115 -6.99 3.92 -0.74
N MET A 116 -6.59 3.20 0.30
CA MET A 116 -7.45 2.30 1.07
C MET A 116 -7.94 2.90 2.41
N ALA A 117 -7.65 4.16 2.69
CA ALA A 117 -8.20 4.84 3.87
C ALA A 117 -9.74 4.85 3.82
N ASN A 118 -10.36 4.74 4.98
CA ASN A 118 -11.80 4.66 5.14
C ASN A 118 -12.26 5.63 6.25
N PRO A 119 -13.32 6.46 6.03
CA PRO A 119 -14.26 6.43 4.89
C PRO A 119 -13.72 7.13 3.62
N ASP A 120 -12.84 8.09 3.76
CA ASP A 120 -12.32 8.87 2.64
C ASP A 120 -10.94 8.33 2.21
N PRO A 121 -10.74 8.07 0.90
CA PRO A 121 -9.44 7.61 0.39
C PRO A 121 -8.40 8.73 0.47
N GLU A 122 -7.12 8.37 0.39
CA GLU A 122 -5.99 9.31 0.40
C GLU A 122 -6.04 10.31 -0.77
N ILE A 123 -6.68 9.94 -1.86
CA ILE A 123 -7.02 10.79 -3.02
C ILE A 123 -8.31 10.25 -3.64
N SER A 124 -9.16 11.14 -4.17
CA SER A 124 -10.37 10.72 -4.87
C SER A 124 -10.05 9.93 -6.14
N TRP A 125 -10.98 9.08 -6.56
CA TRP A 125 -10.87 8.36 -7.84
C TRP A 125 -10.73 9.33 -9.02
N GLU A 126 -11.56 10.38 -9.01
CA GLU A 126 -11.63 11.41 -10.05
C GLU A 126 -10.31 12.16 -10.17
N ASP A 127 -9.72 12.58 -9.05
CA ASP A 127 -8.46 13.32 -9.04
C ASP A 127 -7.29 12.45 -9.51
N ALA A 128 -7.21 11.20 -9.07
CA ALA A 128 -6.13 10.30 -9.47
C ALA A 128 -6.20 9.95 -10.96
N THR A 129 -7.39 9.56 -11.46
CA THR A 129 -7.60 9.19 -12.87
C THR A 129 -7.64 10.39 -13.80
N GLY A 130 -8.01 11.56 -13.27
CA GLY A 130 -7.91 12.86 -13.96
C GLY A 130 -6.45 13.31 -14.11
N ALA A 131 -5.62 13.05 -13.10
CA ALA A 131 -4.21 13.41 -13.13
C ALA A 131 -3.41 12.57 -14.15
N ARG A 132 -3.72 11.25 -14.26
CA ARG A 132 -3.01 10.32 -15.14
C ARG A 132 -3.94 9.24 -15.69
N LYS A 133 -3.87 9.00 -16.99
CA LYS A 133 -4.68 7.97 -17.67
C LYS A 133 -4.06 6.57 -17.59
N ASP A 134 -2.78 6.47 -17.29
CA ASP A 134 -2.03 5.22 -17.16
C ASP A 134 -2.00 4.68 -15.73
N VAL A 135 -2.68 5.33 -14.76
CA VAL A 135 -2.75 4.88 -13.38
C VAL A 135 -3.72 3.70 -13.22
N ILE A 136 -3.30 2.67 -12.48
CA ILE A 136 -4.25 1.72 -11.86
C ILE A 136 -4.58 2.26 -10.49
N MET A 137 -5.84 2.69 -10.33
CA MET A 137 -6.38 3.19 -9.06
C MET A 137 -7.28 2.16 -8.42
N ALA A 138 -7.12 1.93 -7.11
CA ALA A 138 -8.02 1.14 -6.28
C ALA A 138 -8.33 1.87 -4.97
N THR A 139 -9.52 1.66 -4.45
CA THR A 139 -9.96 2.17 -3.14
C THR A 139 -10.58 1.07 -2.29
N GLY A 140 -10.82 1.36 -1.01
CA GLY A 140 -11.59 0.46 -0.14
C GLY A 140 -13.10 0.49 -0.39
N ARG A 141 -13.59 1.36 -1.27
CA ARG A 141 -15.02 1.59 -1.52
C ARG A 141 -15.57 0.63 -2.57
N SER A 142 -16.85 0.23 -2.41
CA SER A 142 -17.56 -0.65 -3.33
C SER A 142 -18.24 0.08 -4.49
N ASP A 143 -18.35 1.41 -4.41
CA ASP A 143 -18.96 2.26 -5.43
C ASP A 143 -17.98 2.75 -6.50
N TYR A 144 -16.70 2.38 -6.38
CA TYR A 144 -15.66 2.62 -7.38
C TYR A 144 -15.12 1.32 -7.98
N PRO A 145 -14.56 1.37 -9.19
CA PRO A 145 -13.83 0.23 -9.76
C PRO A 145 -12.65 -0.20 -8.88
N ASN A 146 -12.24 -1.48 -8.98
CA ASN A 146 -11.10 -2.04 -8.27
C ASN A 146 -11.21 -1.90 -6.74
N GLN A 147 -12.29 -2.42 -6.16
CA GLN A 147 -12.44 -2.46 -4.70
C GLN A 147 -11.33 -3.31 -4.06
N VAL A 148 -10.54 -2.72 -3.18
CA VAL A 148 -9.54 -3.39 -2.34
C VAL A 148 -9.92 -3.21 -0.87
N ASN A 149 -10.77 -4.11 -0.39
CA ASN A 149 -11.30 -4.10 0.96
C ASN A 149 -11.28 -5.52 1.53
N ASN A 150 -11.02 -5.65 2.82
CA ASN A 150 -10.99 -6.93 3.52
C ASN A 150 -12.32 -7.69 3.47
N VAL A 151 -13.45 -6.99 3.30
CA VAL A 151 -14.79 -7.62 3.15
C VAL A 151 -14.85 -8.61 1.99
N LEU A 152 -14.00 -8.47 0.98
CA LEU A 152 -13.92 -9.40 -0.15
C LEU A 152 -13.29 -10.75 0.20
N GLY A 153 -12.71 -10.91 1.37
CA GLY A 153 -11.98 -12.12 1.76
C GLY A 153 -12.31 -12.64 3.15
N PHE A 154 -12.39 -11.79 4.18
CA PHE A 154 -12.46 -12.25 5.55
C PHE A 154 -13.66 -13.16 5.86
N PRO A 155 -14.89 -12.92 5.33
CA PRO A 155 -16.01 -13.80 5.64
C PRO A 155 -15.78 -15.23 5.15
N TYR A 156 -15.18 -15.38 4.00
CA TYR A 156 -14.91 -16.68 3.37
C TYR A 156 -13.75 -17.41 4.03
N ILE A 157 -12.69 -16.69 4.40
CA ILE A 157 -11.55 -17.25 5.14
C ILE A 157 -12.00 -17.77 6.51
N PHE A 158 -12.78 -16.99 7.25
CA PHE A 158 -13.31 -17.44 8.54
C PHE A 158 -14.27 -18.60 8.37
N ARG A 159 -15.14 -18.57 7.38
CA ARG A 159 -16.06 -19.67 7.11
C ARG A 159 -15.29 -20.95 6.80
N GLY A 160 -14.30 -20.90 5.91
CA GLY A 160 -13.47 -22.06 5.58
C GLY A 160 -12.70 -22.60 6.80
N ALA A 161 -12.12 -21.71 7.59
CA ALA A 161 -11.41 -22.10 8.81
C ALA A 161 -12.33 -22.81 9.81
N LEU A 162 -13.56 -22.33 10.00
CA LEU A 162 -14.56 -22.95 10.87
C LEU A 162 -15.03 -24.31 10.35
N ASP A 163 -15.27 -24.44 9.04
CA ASP A 163 -15.75 -25.68 8.41
C ASP A 163 -14.75 -26.83 8.61
N VAL A 164 -13.45 -26.56 8.55
CA VAL A 164 -12.40 -27.57 8.76
C VAL A 164 -11.87 -27.60 10.20
N ARG A 165 -12.43 -26.80 11.09
CA ARG A 165 -11.97 -26.64 12.49
C ARG A 165 -10.48 -26.35 12.58
N ALA A 166 -9.99 -25.43 11.74
CA ALA A 166 -8.60 -25.02 11.73
C ALA A 166 -8.17 -24.44 13.09
N THR A 167 -6.99 -24.78 13.54
CA THR A 167 -6.42 -24.29 14.81
C THR A 167 -5.73 -22.94 14.66
N GLN A 168 -5.45 -22.54 13.41
CA GLN A 168 -4.83 -21.25 13.07
C GLN A 168 -5.19 -20.87 11.63
N ILE A 169 -5.09 -19.57 11.33
CA ILE A 169 -5.11 -19.04 9.97
C ILE A 169 -3.67 -18.59 9.66
N ASN A 170 -3.06 -19.15 8.64
CA ASN A 170 -1.66 -18.93 8.29
C ASN A 170 -1.50 -18.45 6.85
N GLU A 171 -0.26 -18.17 6.44
CA GLU A 171 0.06 -17.63 5.11
C GLU A 171 -0.26 -18.60 3.97
N ALA A 172 -0.23 -19.89 4.20
CA ALA A 172 -0.57 -20.90 3.20
C ALA A 172 -2.07 -20.94 2.85
N MET A 173 -2.94 -20.48 3.78
CA MET A 173 -4.39 -20.33 3.58
C MET A 173 -4.75 -19.08 2.80
#